data_77de1bf60ef07507a9b6955be7639cd8
#
_entry.id   77de1bf60ef07507a9b6955be7639cd8
#
_cell.length_a   1.000
_cell.length_b   1.000
_cell.length_c   1.000
_cell.angle_alpha   90.00
_cell.angle_beta   90.00
_cell.angle_gamma   90.00
#
_symmetry.space_group_name_H-M   'P 1'
#
loop_
_entity.id
_entity.type
_entity.pdbx_description
1 polymer ?
#
loop_
_entity_poly.entity_id
_entity_poly.type
_entity_poly.pdbx_seq_one_letter_code
_entity_poly.pdbx_strand_id
1 'polypeptide(L)'
;MSEQNDVEKPAQNTTFPSNGGQAHGYLAIPESGSGPGVIVIQEWWGLTDHIVDIANRLAKEGFVALAPDLYGGKTTHDSGEAGRLMSELPVDKAATDLGGAVDFLLDHPAVTSTKVGAVGYCMGGGFVLLLAAQQGDKIGAAVPYYGVGEAVPDQYSGITAPVQGHYAEQDKFYPVSEARKQEQQIREESGAEVEFFYYPAGHAFHADHDLLGTYDPESAKLAWRRTIDFLHAKLG
;
A
#
# COMPACT_ATOMS: atom_id res chain seq x y z
N MET A 1 -4.52 14.11 35.95
CA MET A 1 -4.90 12.75 35.46
C MET A 1 -4.24 12.66 34.10
N SER A 2 -3.17 11.89 34.00
CA SER A 2 -2.42 11.67 32.76
C SER A 2 -3.24 10.75 31.87
N GLU A 3 -3.73 11.28 30.76
CA GLU A 3 -4.20 10.44 29.67
C GLU A 3 -3.01 9.59 29.21
N GLN A 4 -3.02 8.33 29.56
CA GLN A 4 -2.14 7.34 28.93
C GLN A 4 -2.62 7.25 27.48
N ASN A 5 -1.80 7.76 26.56
CA ASN A 5 -1.90 7.40 25.15
C ASN A 5 -1.67 5.89 25.10
N ASP A 6 -2.75 5.13 24.99
CA ASP A 6 -2.69 3.72 24.64
C ASP A 6 -2.12 3.65 23.22
N VAL A 7 -0.82 3.42 23.14
CA VAL A 7 -0.17 3.04 21.89
C VAL A 7 -0.68 1.63 21.58
N GLU A 8 -1.69 1.54 20.73
CA GLU A 8 -2.17 0.26 20.23
C GLU A 8 -0.97 -0.51 19.65
N LYS A 9 -0.75 -1.73 20.13
CA LYS A 9 0.28 -2.58 19.54
C LYS A 9 -0.24 -3.09 18.21
N PRO A 10 0.53 -2.97 17.12
CA PRO A 10 0.09 -3.47 15.83
C PRO A 10 -0.23 -4.96 15.91
N ALA A 11 -1.24 -5.40 15.18
CA ALA A 11 -1.67 -6.79 15.11
C ALA A 11 -0.70 -7.63 14.27
N GLN A 12 0.59 -7.62 14.63
CA GLN A 12 1.61 -8.45 13.98
C GLN A 12 1.35 -9.94 14.27
N ASN A 13 1.29 -10.75 13.22
CA ASN A 13 1.13 -12.20 13.34
C ASN A 13 2.16 -13.01 12.54
N THR A 14 3.06 -12.34 11.82
CA THR A 14 4.11 -12.99 11.02
C THR A 14 5.43 -12.22 11.08
N THR A 15 6.52 -12.94 10.80
CA THR A 15 7.86 -12.38 10.60
C THR A 15 8.43 -12.90 9.29
N PHE A 16 9.26 -12.10 8.65
CA PHE A 16 9.93 -12.49 7.41
C PHE A 16 11.35 -11.93 7.35
N PRO A 17 12.27 -12.58 6.60
CA PRO A 17 13.64 -12.09 6.43
C PRO A 17 13.68 -10.74 5.74
N SER A 18 14.48 -9.81 6.29
CA SER A 18 14.75 -8.53 5.65
C SER A 18 16.12 -8.02 6.07
N ASN A 19 16.92 -7.55 5.12
CA ASN A 19 18.18 -6.84 5.33
C ASN A 19 19.16 -7.54 6.32
N GLY A 20 19.24 -8.87 6.26
CA GLY A 20 20.07 -9.67 7.19
C GLY A 20 19.49 -9.79 8.62
N GLY A 21 18.28 -9.32 8.86
CA GLY A 21 17.50 -9.43 10.08
C GLY A 21 16.10 -9.96 9.82
N GLN A 22 15.15 -9.55 10.65
CA GLN A 22 13.74 -9.87 10.52
C GLN A 22 12.90 -8.59 10.50
N ALA A 23 11.92 -8.57 9.62
CA ALA A 23 10.80 -7.62 9.63
C ALA A 23 9.52 -8.33 10.10
N HIS A 24 8.54 -7.54 10.50
CA HIS A 24 7.27 -8.01 11.04
C HIS A 24 6.11 -7.50 10.18
N GLY A 25 4.97 -8.17 10.26
CA GLY A 25 3.77 -7.75 9.56
C GLY A 25 2.54 -8.55 9.96
N TYR A 26 1.45 -8.27 9.27
CA TYR A 26 0.20 -9.00 9.38
C TYR A 26 -0.06 -9.77 8.08
N LEU A 27 -0.19 -11.10 8.20
CA LEU A 27 -0.52 -11.99 7.09
C LEU A 27 -1.97 -12.46 7.22
N ALA A 28 -2.76 -12.23 6.19
CA ALA A 28 -4.11 -12.75 6.03
C ALA A 28 -4.14 -13.78 4.90
N ILE A 29 -4.62 -14.97 5.21
CA ILE A 29 -4.77 -16.07 4.24
C ILE A 29 -6.27 -16.26 3.96
N PRO A 30 -6.70 -16.45 2.70
CA PRO A 30 -8.10 -16.67 2.37
C PRO A 30 -8.61 -17.99 2.95
N GLU A 31 -9.92 -18.12 3.12
CA GLU A 31 -10.56 -19.33 3.65
C GLU A 31 -10.28 -20.56 2.77
N SER A 32 -10.05 -20.35 1.47
CA SER A 32 -9.59 -21.40 0.53
C SER A 32 -8.21 -21.97 0.86
N GLY A 33 -7.44 -21.34 1.74
CA GLY A 33 -6.09 -21.70 2.13
C GLY A 33 -4.99 -21.26 1.16
N SER A 34 -5.32 -20.73 -0.02
CA SER A 34 -4.33 -20.24 -1.00
C SER A 34 -4.93 -19.25 -1.98
N GLY A 35 -4.08 -18.43 -2.59
CA GLY A 35 -4.46 -17.43 -3.59
C GLY A 35 -3.28 -16.60 -4.08
N PRO A 36 -3.49 -15.67 -5.02
CA PRO A 36 -2.43 -14.74 -5.44
C PRO A 36 -1.94 -13.87 -4.29
N GLY A 37 -0.64 -13.54 -4.29
CA GLY A 37 -0.01 -12.73 -3.23
C GLY A 37 -0.21 -11.22 -3.45
N VAL A 38 -0.51 -10.48 -2.39
CA VAL A 38 -0.65 -9.00 -2.40
C VAL A 38 0.03 -8.40 -1.17
N ILE A 39 0.90 -7.41 -1.40
CA ILE A 39 1.45 -6.54 -0.35
C ILE A 39 0.47 -5.39 -0.09
N VAL A 40 0.18 -5.10 1.18
CA VAL A 40 -0.63 -3.94 1.61
C VAL A 40 0.26 -2.97 2.36
N ILE A 41 0.45 -1.76 1.82
CA ILE A 41 1.38 -0.79 2.41
C ILE A 41 0.60 0.28 3.16
N GLN A 42 0.96 0.43 4.44
CA GLN A 42 0.33 1.29 5.43
C GLN A 42 0.34 2.78 5.06
N GLU A 43 -0.60 3.49 5.66
CA GLU A 43 -0.60 4.94 5.73
C GLU A 43 0.42 5.46 6.76
N TRP A 44 0.53 6.77 6.92
CA TRP A 44 1.40 7.41 7.92
C TRP A 44 1.03 7.10 9.39
N TRP A 45 -0.13 6.48 9.62
CA TRP A 45 -0.59 6.07 10.95
C TRP A 45 0.09 4.80 11.49
N GLY A 46 0.78 4.05 10.65
CA GLY A 46 1.36 2.75 10.97
C GLY A 46 0.49 1.56 10.57
N LEU A 47 0.87 0.37 11.02
CA LEU A 47 0.07 -0.85 10.84
C LEU A 47 -1.12 -0.84 11.82
N THR A 48 -2.12 -0.03 11.51
CA THR A 48 -3.35 0.12 12.30
C THR A 48 -4.36 -0.98 12.03
N ASP A 49 -5.42 -1.07 12.83
CA ASP A 49 -6.54 -1.98 12.60
C ASP A 49 -7.21 -1.76 11.23
N HIS A 50 -7.20 -0.53 10.70
CA HIS A 50 -7.68 -0.25 9.34
C HIS A 50 -6.86 -0.99 8.28
N ILE A 51 -5.53 -0.95 8.36
CA ILE A 51 -4.66 -1.68 7.40
C ILE A 51 -4.82 -3.19 7.56
N VAL A 52 -4.98 -3.68 8.79
CA VAL A 52 -5.32 -5.07 9.08
C VAL A 52 -6.65 -5.47 8.45
N ASP A 53 -7.68 -4.60 8.54
CA ASP A 53 -8.98 -4.83 7.90
C ASP A 53 -8.85 -4.89 6.37
N ILE A 54 -8.07 -4.00 5.76
CA ILE A 54 -7.77 -4.06 4.32
C ILE A 54 -7.16 -5.41 3.92
N ALA A 55 -6.17 -5.90 4.67
CA ALA A 55 -5.57 -7.23 4.42
C ALA A 55 -6.61 -8.35 4.55
N ASN A 56 -7.46 -8.30 5.57
CA ASN A 56 -8.54 -9.27 5.77
C ASN A 56 -9.61 -9.20 4.66
N ARG A 57 -9.93 -8.00 4.18
CA ARG A 57 -10.84 -7.83 3.03
C ARG A 57 -10.27 -8.41 1.76
N LEU A 58 -8.97 -8.22 1.48
CA LEU A 58 -8.28 -8.86 0.36
C LEU A 58 -8.29 -10.39 0.50
N ALA A 59 -8.12 -10.92 1.70
CA ALA A 59 -8.22 -12.36 1.95
C ALA A 59 -9.63 -12.89 1.67
N LYS A 60 -10.70 -12.15 2.01
CA LYS A 60 -12.08 -12.49 1.64
C LYS A 60 -12.31 -12.51 0.12
N GLU A 61 -11.56 -11.69 -0.64
CA GLU A 61 -11.57 -11.68 -2.10
C GLU A 61 -10.64 -12.75 -2.73
N GLY A 62 -10.01 -13.59 -1.90
CA GLY A 62 -9.22 -14.74 -2.35
C GLY A 62 -7.71 -14.50 -2.46
N PHE A 63 -7.19 -13.37 -2.00
CA PHE A 63 -5.75 -13.07 -2.01
C PHE A 63 -5.05 -13.48 -0.71
N VAL A 64 -3.79 -13.87 -0.80
CA VAL A 64 -2.89 -13.94 0.36
C VAL A 64 -2.30 -12.55 0.56
N ALA A 65 -2.73 -11.83 1.59
CA ALA A 65 -2.37 -10.44 1.82
C ALA A 65 -1.37 -10.30 2.97
N LEU A 66 -0.24 -9.63 2.71
CA LEU A 66 0.76 -9.29 3.71
C LEU A 66 0.83 -7.77 3.89
N ALA A 67 0.60 -7.29 5.10
CA ALA A 67 0.80 -5.91 5.50
C ALA A 67 2.08 -5.79 6.35
N PRO A 68 3.22 -5.37 5.77
CA PRO A 68 4.46 -5.13 6.52
C PRO A 68 4.31 -3.97 7.49
N ASP A 69 4.96 -4.07 8.66
CA ASP A 69 5.02 -3.00 9.65
C ASP A 69 6.29 -2.17 9.45
N LEU A 70 6.14 -1.01 8.83
CA LEU A 70 7.26 -0.14 8.53
C LEU A 70 7.75 0.68 9.74
N TYR A 71 6.95 0.77 10.80
CA TYR A 71 7.27 1.57 11.99
C TYR A 71 7.73 0.73 13.19
N GLY A 72 7.91 -0.59 13.02
CA GLY A 72 8.44 -1.47 14.05
C GLY A 72 7.58 -1.52 15.32
N GLY A 73 6.28 -1.60 15.16
CA GLY A 73 5.31 -1.72 16.24
C GLY A 73 4.71 -0.39 16.70
N LYS A 74 4.96 0.72 16.03
CA LYS A 74 4.37 2.00 16.39
C LYS A 74 3.17 2.31 15.52
N THR A 75 2.09 2.74 16.16
CA THR A 75 0.89 3.28 15.52
C THR A 75 0.45 4.54 16.24
N THR A 76 -0.29 5.41 15.55
CA THR A 76 -0.84 6.63 16.16
C THR A 76 -2.11 7.09 15.44
N HIS A 77 -2.95 7.85 16.13
CA HIS A 77 -4.07 8.60 15.55
C HIS A 77 -3.87 10.12 15.70
N ASP A 78 -2.72 10.55 16.22
CA ASP A 78 -2.32 11.95 16.30
C ASP A 78 -1.53 12.37 15.05
N SER A 79 -2.00 13.41 14.35
CA SER A 79 -1.38 13.86 13.09
C SER A 79 0.04 14.40 13.27
N GLY A 80 0.36 15.00 14.42
CA GLY A 80 1.72 15.49 14.72
C GLY A 80 2.69 14.32 14.89
N GLU A 81 2.29 13.30 15.64
CA GLU A 81 3.08 12.09 15.82
C GLU A 81 3.20 11.30 14.51
N ALA A 82 2.13 11.19 13.72
CA ALA A 82 2.18 10.54 12.41
C ALA A 82 3.16 11.23 11.46
N GLY A 83 3.13 12.56 11.41
CA GLY A 83 4.09 13.36 10.63
C GLY A 83 5.53 13.13 11.08
N ARG A 84 5.78 13.03 12.40
CA ARG A 84 7.09 12.71 12.97
C ARG A 84 7.55 11.30 12.56
N LEU A 85 6.70 10.27 12.73
CA LEU A 85 7.00 8.90 12.36
C LEU A 85 7.32 8.77 10.86
N MET A 86 6.55 9.44 10.01
CA MET A 86 6.79 9.46 8.57
C MET A 86 8.12 10.11 8.22
N SER A 87 8.44 11.27 8.82
CA SER A 87 9.71 11.97 8.55
C SER A 87 10.94 11.26 9.09
N GLU A 88 10.80 10.44 10.14
CA GLU A 88 11.87 9.64 10.72
C GLU A 88 12.04 8.25 10.04
N LEU A 89 11.13 7.86 9.14
CA LEU A 89 11.21 6.58 8.44
C LEU A 89 12.31 6.62 7.38
N PRO A 90 13.40 5.82 7.50
CA PRO A 90 14.40 5.74 6.47
C PRO A 90 13.84 5.03 5.23
N VAL A 91 13.68 5.76 4.13
CA VAL A 91 13.06 5.24 2.89
C VAL A 91 13.77 4.00 2.39
N ASP A 92 15.11 3.98 2.38
CA ASP A 92 15.89 2.82 1.93
C ASP A 92 15.65 1.57 2.78
N LYS A 93 15.50 1.75 4.11
CA LYS A 93 15.18 0.63 4.99
C LYS A 93 13.77 0.11 4.71
N ALA A 94 12.78 0.99 4.61
CA ALA A 94 11.42 0.61 4.30
C ALA A 94 11.32 -0.10 2.94
N ALA A 95 12.01 0.40 1.92
CA ALA A 95 12.10 -0.23 0.61
C ALA A 95 12.72 -1.63 0.68
N THR A 96 13.77 -1.82 1.50
CA THR A 96 14.40 -3.13 1.71
C THR A 96 13.45 -4.09 2.43
N ASP A 97 12.75 -3.63 3.47
CA ASP A 97 11.77 -4.45 4.20
C ASP A 97 10.60 -4.86 3.27
N LEU A 98 10.13 -3.96 2.42
CA LEU A 98 9.11 -4.25 1.41
C LEU A 98 9.60 -5.26 0.36
N GLY A 99 10.86 -5.16 -0.09
CA GLY A 99 11.48 -6.16 -0.96
C GLY A 99 11.54 -7.54 -0.32
N GLY A 100 11.91 -7.62 0.97
CA GLY A 100 11.86 -8.86 1.76
C GLY A 100 10.45 -9.43 1.88
N ALA A 101 9.43 -8.57 2.01
CA ALA A 101 8.03 -8.99 2.02
C ALA A 101 7.58 -9.59 0.67
N VAL A 102 8.05 -9.03 -0.45
CA VAL A 102 7.81 -9.59 -1.80
C VAL A 102 8.40 -10.99 -1.91
N ASP A 103 9.66 -11.17 -1.51
CA ASP A 103 10.33 -12.47 -1.58
C ASP A 103 9.65 -13.49 -0.65
N PHE A 104 9.27 -13.07 0.56
CA PHE A 104 8.52 -13.92 1.49
C PHE A 104 7.18 -14.41 0.91
N LEU A 105 6.41 -13.54 0.24
CA LEU A 105 5.15 -13.96 -0.38
C LEU A 105 5.38 -14.90 -1.56
N LEU A 106 6.37 -14.63 -2.41
CA LEU A 106 6.69 -15.49 -3.56
C LEU A 106 7.13 -16.89 -3.13
N ASP A 107 7.77 -17.02 -1.97
CA ASP A 107 8.19 -18.32 -1.40
C ASP A 107 7.11 -18.96 -0.51
N HIS A 108 6.03 -18.24 -0.20
CA HIS A 108 5.02 -18.70 0.75
C HIS A 108 4.11 -19.79 0.12
N PRO A 109 3.93 -20.97 0.79
CA PRO A 109 3.19 -22.11 0.21
C PRO A 109 1.71 -21.81 -0.11
N ALA A 110 1.11 -20.82 0.51
CA ALA A 110 -0.27 -20.40 0.20
C ALA A 110 -0.36 -19.49 -1.03
N VAL A 111 0.75 -18.94 -1.54
CA VAL A 111 0.75 -18.04 -2.70
C VAL A 111 0.80 -18.84 -3.99
N THR A 112 -0.16 -18.58 -4.88
CA THR A 112 -0.31 -19.32 -6.15
C THR A 112 0.20 -18.56 -7.36
N SER A 113 0.36 -17.21 -7.24
CA SER A 113 0.84 -16.38 -8.34
C SER A 113 2.37 -16.37 -8.41
N THR A 114 2.92 -16.18 -9.62
CA THR A 114 4.37 -16.06 -9.85
C THR A 114 4.89 -14.63 -9.67
N LYS A 115 3.98 -13.68 -9.48
CA LYS A 115 4.22 -12.27 -9.19
C LYS A 115 3.29 -11.85 -8.07
N VAL A 116 3.61 -10.78 -7.35
CA VAL A 116 2.75 -10.23 -6.31
C VAL A 116 2.13 -8.91 -6.74
N GLY A 117 0.94 -8.61 -6.21
CA GLY A 117 0.35 -7.28 -6.28
C GLY A 117 0.88 -6.39 -5.16
N ALA A 118 0.83 -5.08 -5.35
CA ALA A 118 1.10 -4.10 -4.31
C ALA A 118 -0.04 -3.07 -4.28
N VAL A 119 -0.65 -2.90 -3.11
CA VAL A 119 -1.69 -1.88 -2.84
C VAL A 119 -1.19 -1.04 -1.68
N GLY A 120 -1.29 0.27 -1.76
CA GLY A 120 -0.84 1.14 -0.67
C GLY A 120 -1.58 2.47 -0.65
N TYR A 121 -1.67 3.04 0.53
CA TYR A 121 -2.51 4.18 0.83
C TYR A 121 -1.68 5.36 1.32
N CYS A 122 -1.92 6.58 0.84
CA CYS A 122 -1.21 7.80 1.24
C CYS A 122 0.32 7.62 1.06
N MET A 123 1.11 7.71 2.12
CA MET A 123 2.55 7.36 2.12
C MET A 123 2.80 6.00 1.46
N GLY A 124 1.97 5.00 1.78
CA GLY A 124 2.05 3.66 1.20
C GLY A 124 1.82 3.62 -0.30
N GLY A 125 1.02 4.54 -0.86
CA GLY A 125 0.85 4.69 -2.30
C GLY A 125 2.14 5.14 -3.00
N GLY A 126 2.93 6.01 -2.37
CA GLY A 126 4.29 6.35 -2.84
C GLY A 126 5.21 5.11 -2.83
N PHE A 127 5.19 4.35 -1.74
CA PHE A 127 5.96 3.10 -1.62
C PHE A 127 5.55 2.02 -2.63
N VAL A 128 4.28 1.96 -3.06
CA VAL A 128 3.85 1.05 -4.15
C VAL A 128 4.64 1.33 -5.43
N LEU A 129 4.77 2.60 -5.81
CA LEU A 129 5.50 2.99 -7.03
C LEU A 129 7.00 2.71 -6.89
N LEU A 130 7.58 3.02 -5.72
CA LEU A 130 8.99 2.71 -5.43
C LEU A 130 9.24 1.20 -5.47
N LEU A 131 8.38 0.40 -4.84
CA LEU A 131 8.48 -1.06 -4.83
C LEU A 131 8.39 -1.62 -6.25
N ALA A 132 7.42 -1.14 -7.05
CA ALA A 132 7.26 -1.57 -8.43
C ALA A 132 8.50 -1.23 -9.28
N ALA A 133 9.09 -0.05 -9.08
CA ALA A 133 10.31 0.37 -9.79
C ALA A 133 11.54 -0.45 -9.39
N GLN A 134 11.67 -0.82 -8.10
CA GLN A 134 12.83 -1.56 -7.60
C GLN A 134 12.73 -3.07 -7.79
N GLN A 135 11.53 -3.65 -7.69
CA GLN A 135 11.33 -5.10 -7.78
C GLN A 135 10.99 -5.58 -9.20
N GLY A 136 10.67 -4.64 -10.11
CA GLY A 136 10.46 -4.94 -11.52
C GLY A 136 9.51 -6.12 -11.76
N ASP A 137 10.01 -7.17 -12.40
CA ASP A 137 9.21 -8.33 -12.82
C ASP A 137 8.59 -9.16 -11.68
N LYS A 138 8.98 -8.95 -10.43
CA LYS A 138 8.34 -9.59 -9.28
C LYS A 138 6.97 -8.99 -8.97
N ILE A 139 6.71 -7.76 -9.42
CA ILE A 139 5.43 -7.08 -9.23
C ILE A 139 4.55 -7.32 -10.46
N GLY A 140 3.35 -7.82 -10.26
CA GLY A 140 2.37 -8.11 -11.31
C GLY A 140 1.26 -7.07 -11.43
N ALA A 141 1.04 -6.27 -10.38
CA ALA A 141 0.05 -5.20 -10.33
C ALA A 141 0.44 -4.16 -9.28
N ALA A 142 0.40 -2.87 -9.62
CA ALA A 142 0.69 -1.78 -8.70
C ALA A 142 -0.52 -0.85 -8.55
N VAL A 143 -1.02 -0.70 -7.31
CA VAL A 143 -2.25 0.06 -7.04
C VAL A 143 -1.98 1.15 -5.97
N PRO A 144 -1.47 2.33 -6.37
CA PRO A 144 -1.32 3.45 -5.46
C PRO A 144 -2.67 4.16 -5.24
N TYR A 145 -3.05 4.35 -3.97
CA TYR A 145 -4.14 5.22 -3.56
C TYR A 145 -3.57 6.53 -3.04
N TYR A 146 -3.95 7.65 -3.67
CA TYR A 146 -3.54 9.01 -3.28
C TYR A 146 -2.07 9.07 -2.80
N GLY A 147 -1.19 8.42 -3.56
CA GLY A 147 0.22 8.22 -3.21
C GLY A 147 0.98 9.54 -3.10
N VAL A 148 1.61 9.73 -1.94
CA VAL A 148 2.35 10.95 -1.58
C VAL A 148 3.62 10.61 -0.82
N GLY A 149 4.47 11.61 -0.61
CA GLY A 149 5.63 11.55 0.27
C GLY A 149 6.96 11.31 -0.44
N GLU A 150 8.01 11.21 0.36
CA GLU A 150 9.41 11.06 -0.10
C GLU A 150 9.70 9.71 -0.75
N ALA A 151 8.81 8.73 -0.56
CA ALA A 151 8.92 7.41 -1.18
C ALA A 151 8.48 7.38 -2.65
N VAL A 152 7.92 8.47 -3.18
CA VAL A 152 7.64 8.55 -4.62
C VAL A 152 8.96 8.57 -5.37
N PRO A 153 9.22 7.63 -6.31
CA PRO A 153 10.50 7.57 -6.99
C PRO A 153 10.69 8.75 -7.95
N ASP A 154 11.94 9.18 -8.12
CA ASP A 154 12.29 10.22 -9.10
C ASP A 154 12.19 9.73 -10.56
N GLN A 155 12.24 8.40 -10.76
CA GLN A 155 12.21 7.75 -12.07
C GLN A 155 11.37 6.48 -12.03
N TYR A 156 10.59 6.27 -13.06
CA TYR A 156 9.65 5.14 -13.19
C TYR A 156 10.07 4.07 -14.20
N SER A 157 11.24 4.20 -14.81
CA SER A 157 11.71 3.28 -15.86
C SER A 157 11.86 1.83 -15.41
N GLY A 158 11.97 1.57 -14.10
CA GLY A 158 12.01 0.22 -13.53
C GLY A 158 10.65 -0.44 -13.37
N ILE A 159 9.55 0.29 -13.56
CA ILE A 159 8.19 -0.26 -13.44
C ILE A 159 7.87 -1.08 -14.68
N THR A 160 7.70 -2.39 -14.51
CA THR A 160 7.22 -3.31 -15.56
C THR A 160 5.76 -3.72 -15.35
N ALA A 161 5.27 -3.57 -14.12
CA ALA A 161 3.91 -3.90 -13.75
C ALA A 161 2.89 -2.91 -14.30
N PRO A 162 1.67 -3.36 -14.70
CA PRO A 162 0.54 -2.47 -14.88
C PRO A 162 0.25 -1.66 -13.62
N VAL A 163 -0.09 -0.38 -13.79
CA VAL A 163 -0.38 0.56 -12.70
C VAL A 163 -1.81 1.05 -12.77
N GLN A 164 -2.58 0.86 -11.69
CA GLN A 164 -3.92 1.42 -11.54
C GLN A 164 -3.96 2.39 -10.35
N GLY A 165 -3.98 3.69 -10.60
CA GLY A 165 -3.97 4.71 -9.55
C GLY A 165 -5.37 5.20 -9.16
N HIS A 166 -5.56 5.50 -7.86
CA HIS A 166 -6.80 6.06 -7.32
C HIS A 166 -6.51 7.38 -6.62
N TYR A 167 -6.93 8.50 -7.20
CA TYR A 167 -6.59 9.84 -6.73
C TYR A 167 -7.84 10.70 -6.52
N ALA A 168 -7.75 11.66 -5.59
CA ALA A 168 -8.84 12.55 -5.24
C ALA A 168 -8.73 13.90 -5.98
N GLU A 169 -9.84 14.42 -6.51
CA GLU A 169 -9.86 15.72 -7.20
C GLU A 169 -9.77 16.90 -6.24
N GLN A 170 -10.18 16.71 -4.98
CA GLN A 170 -10.18 17.74 -3.93
C GLN A 170 -9.06 17.51 -2.90
N ASP A 171 -8.01 16.81 -3.28
CA ASP A 171 -6.88 16.52 -2.41
C ASP A 171 -6.10 17.80 -2.07
N LYS A 172 -5.94 18.09 -0.78
CA LYS A 172 -5.20 19.24 -0.28
C LYS A 172 -3.73 18.94 -0.01
N PHE A 173 -3.36 17.66 0.10
CA PHE A 173 -1.98 17.21 0.32
C PHE A 173 -1.26 16.93 -0.99
N TYR A 174 -1.99 16.36 -1.97
CA TYR A 174 -1.45 16.04 -3.28
C TYR A 174 -2.40 16.51 -4.38
N PRO A 175 -2.18 17.72 -4.91
CA PRO A 175 -3.07 18.29 -5.92
C PRO A 175 -3.28 17.37 -7.13
N VAL A 176 -4.51 17.28 -7.62
CA VAL A 176 -4.85 16.43 -8.78
C VAL A 176 -4.00 16.71 -10.02
N SER A 177 -3.50 17.95 -10.16
CA SER A 177 -2.58 18.31 -11.25
C SER A 177 -1.25 17.56 -11.15
N GLU A 178 -0.75 17.31 -9.94
CA GLU A 178 0.48 16.54 -9.73
C GLU A 178 0.24 15.06 -9.97
N ALA A 179 -0.92 14.53 -9.56
CA ALA A 179 -1.31 13.16 -9.88
C ALA A 179 -1.41 12.92 -11.40
N ARG A 180 -1.94 13.87 -12.16
CA ARG A 180 -2.00 13.78 -13.63
C ARG A 180 -0.61 13.83 -14.29
N LYS A 181 0.30 14.65 -13.76
CA LYS A 181 1.69 14.67 -14.22
C LYS A 181 2.39 13.34 -13.91
N GLN A 182 2.20 12.81 -12.71
CA GLN A 182 2.73 11.52 -12.31
C GLN A 182 2.23 10.39 -13.21
N GLU A 183 0.94 10.33 -13.51
CA GLU A 183 0.36 9.37 -14.45
C GLU A 183 1.05 9.43 -15.83
N GLN A 184 1.22 10.64 -16.36
CA GLN A 184 1.89 10.85 -17.66
C GLN A 184 3.36 10.42 -17.58
N GLN A 185 4.08 10.82 -16.55
CA GLN A 185 5.49 10.49 -16.36
C GLN A 185 5.71 8.98 -16.24
N ILE A 186 4.90 8.28 -15.44
CA ILE A 186 4.96 6.82 -15.33
C ILE A 186 4.76 6.18 -16.71
N ARG A 187 3.76 6.61 -17.46
CA ARG A 187 3.46 6.08 -18.80
C ARG A 187 4.61 6.31 -19.78
N GLU A 188 5.22 7.49 -19.78
CA GLU A 188 6.32 7.85 -20.68
C GLU A 188 7.62 7.14 -20.34
N GLU A 189 7.95 7.00 -19.06
CA GLU A 189 9.24 6.44 -18.64
C GLU A 189 9.23 4.92 -18.54
N SER A 190 8.13 4.30 -18.13
CA SER A 190 8.06 2.85 -17.92
C SER A 190 7.61 2.07 -19.15
N GLY A 191 6.77 2.67 -19.99
CA GLY A 191 6.09 1.98 -21.08
C GLY A 191 5.04 0.96 -20.59
N ALA A 192 4.75 0.90 -19.29
CA ALA A 192 3.74 0.03 -18.71
C ALA A 192 2.31 0.48 -19.04
N GLU A 193 1.35 -0.41 -18.85
CA GLU A 193 -0.07 -0.04 -18.86
C GLU A 193 -0.37 0.80 -17.62
N VAL A 194 -0.86 2.04 -17.82
CA VAL A 194 -1.12 2.97 -16.71
C VAL A 194 -2.51 3.56 -16.85
N GLU A 195 -3.32 3.45 -15.80
CA GLU A 195 -4.65 4.06 -15.73
C GLU A 195 -4.86 4.65 -14.34
N PHE A 196 -5.13 5.96 -14.26
CA PHE A 196 -5.50 6.63 -13.01
C PHE A 196 -6.98 7.01 -13.04
N PHE A 197 -7.65 6.71 -11.93
CA PHE A 197 -9.02 7.13 -11.67
C PHE A 197 -9.03 8.31 -10.71
N TYR A 198 -9.85 9.29 -11.03
CA TYR A 198 -9.99 10.52 -10.24
C TYR A 198 -11.41 10.58 -9.66
N TYR A 199 -11.49 10.85 -8.34
CA TYR A 199 -12.73 10.80 -7.58
C TYR A 199 -13.08 12.18 -7.04
N PRO A 200 -14.37 12.59 -6.99
CA PRO A 200 -14.80 13.89 -6.45
C PRO A 200 -14.74 13.91 -4.91
N ALA A 201 -13.60 13.57 -4.33
CA ALA A 201 -13.37 13.35 -2.91
C ALA A 201 -12.07 14.04 -2.46
N GLY A 202 -11.80 14.04 -1.14
CA GLY A 202 -10.55 14.52 -0.54
C GLY A 202 -9.50 13.43 -0.37
N HIS A 203 -8.32 13.82 0.16
CA HIS A 203 -7.25 12.88 0.50
C HIS A 203 -7.77 11.80 1.46
N ALA A 204 -7.29 10.55 1.33
CA ALA A 204 -7.69 9.42 2.16
C ALA A 204 -9.19 9.06 2.08
N PHE A 205 -9.86 9.32 0.96
CA PHE A 205 -11.29 9.06 0.78
C PHE A 205 -11.70 7.60 0.99
N HIS A 206 -10.76 6.66 0.95
CA HIS A 206 -11.01 5.24 1.17
C HIS A 206 -10.95 4.83 2.64
N ALA A 207 -10.37 5.67 3.50
CA ALA A 207 -10.13 5.36 4.90
C ALA A 207 -11.38 5.58 5.77
N ASP A 208 -12.10 4.51 6.10
CA ASP A 208 -13.39 4.53 6.81
C ASP A 208 -13.28 4.88 8.30
N HIS A 209 -12.07 4.85 8.90
CA HIS A 209 -11.83 5.43 10.22
C HIS A 209 -11.97 6.96 10.25
N ASP A 210 -11.97 7.60 9.09
CA ASP A 210 -12.26 9.02 8.83
C ASP A 210 -11.48 10.04 9.69
N LEU A 211 -10.24 9.73 10.05
CA LEU A 211 -9.39 10.61 10.87
C LEU A 211 -9.13 11.98 10.24
N LEU A 212 -9.26 12.11 8.94
CA LEU A 212 -9.09 13.37 8.20
C LEU A 212 -10.42 14.05 7.83
N GLY A 213 -11.57 13.44 8.12
CA GLY A 213 -12.90 13.95 7.76
C GLY A 213 -13.13 13.99 6.24
N THR A 214 -12.56 13.04 5.50
CA THR A 214 -12.58 13.03 4.03
C THR A 214 -13.05 11.69 3.45
N TYR A 215 -13.52 10.79 4.30
CA TYR A 215 -14.07 9.52 3.84
C TYR A 215 -15.26 9.74 2.91
N ASP A 216 -15.23 9.13 1.73
CA ASP A 216 -16.32 9.15 0.77
C ASP A 216 -16.71 7.71 0.39
N PRO A 217 -17.82 7.19 0.95
CA PRO A 217 -18.18 5.78 0.81
C PRO A 217 -18.45 5.35 -0.65
N GLU A 218 -18.97 6.23 -1.50
CA GLU A 218 -19.24 5.90 -2.90
C GLU A 218 -17.94 5.80 -3.71
N SER A 219 -17.02 6.75 -3.53
CA SER A 219 -15.68 6.71 -4.14
C SER A 219 -14.87 5.54 -3.63
N ALA A 220 -14.90 5.28 -2.30
CA ALA A 220 -14.21 4.16 -1.67
C ALA A 220 -14.67 2.81 -2.23
N LYS A 221 -15.99 2.59 -2.31
CA LYS A 221 -16.59 1.37 -2.86
C LYS A 221 -16.24 1.17 -4.33
N LEU A 222 -16.28 2.24 -5.12
CA LEU A 222 -15.95 2.16 -6.54
C LEU A 222 -14.46 1.87 -6.76
N ALA A 223 -13.57 2.54 -6.01
CA ALA A 223 -12.13 2.31 -6.07
C ALA A 223 -11.77 0.89 -5.64
N TRP A 224 -12.37 0.38 -4.54
CA TRP A 224 -12.17 -0.99 -4.08
C TRP A 224 -12.55 -2.01 -5.16
N ARG A 225 -13.73 -1.91 -5.77
CA ARG A 225 -14.16 -2.82 -6.82
C ARG A 225 -13.18 -2.82 -8.00
N ARG A 226 -12.74 -1.64 -8.46
CA ARG A 226 -11.75 -1.51 -9.54
C ARG A 226 -10.43 -2.19 -9.18
N THR A 227 -9.97 -2.01 -7.94
CA THR A 227 -8.75 -2.65 -7.43
C THR A 227 -8.87 -4.17 -7.45
N ILE A 228 -9.98 -4.72 -6.95
CA ILE A 228 -10.19 -6.17 -6.91
C ILE A 228 -10.25 -6.76 -8.33
N ASP A 229 -11.03 -6.16 -9.23
CA ASP A 229 -11.12 -6.58 -10.63
C ASP A 229 -9.74 -6.54 -11.30
N PHE A 230 -8.96 -5.49 -11.05
CA PHE A 230 -7.62 -5.33 -11.61
C PHE A 230 -6.63 -6.38 -11.06
N LEU A 231 -6.60 -6.59 -9.75
CA LEU A 231 -5.74 -7.59 -9.12
C LEU A 231 -6.03 -8.99 -9.64
N HIS A 232 -7.31 -9.39 -9.74
CA HIS A 232 -7.69 -10.68 -10.33
C HIS A 232 -7.27 -10.80 -11.79
N ALA A 233 -7.44 -9.75 -12.58
CA ALA A 233 -7.06 -9.77 -13.99
C ALA A 233 -5.55 -9.88 -14.23
N LYS A 234 -4.73 -9.38 -13.28
CA LYS A 234 -3.26 -9.33 -13.46
C LYS A 234 -2.49 -10.41 -12.71
N LEU A 235 -3.10 -11.03 -11.68
CA LEU A 235 -2.42 -12.01 -10.80
C LEU A 235 -3.05 -13.41 -10.85
N GLY A 236 -4.33 -13.48 -11.26
CA GLY A 236 -5.13 -14.72 -11.25
C GLY A 236 -4.92 -15.66 -12.41
#